data_c96027d961da467d5d3bfd8ab62a79bc
#
_entry.id   c96027d961da467d5d3bfd8ab62a79bc
#
_cell.length_a   1.000
_cell.length_b   1.000
_cell.length_c   1.000
_cell.angle_alpha   90.00
_cell.angle_beta   90.00
_cell.angle_gamma   90.00
#
_symmetry.space_group_name_H-M   'P 1'
#
loop_
_entity.id
_entity.type
_entity.pdbx_description
1 polymer ?
#
loop_
_entity_poly.entity_id
_entity_poly.type
_entity_poly.pdbx_seq_one_letter_code
_entity_poly.pdbx_strand_id
1 'polypeptide(L)'
;KLLSILAFFAGTAFAQSQQKSYAVHTVAFYNVENLFDTIRDEKIYDEEWTPKGARNWDGKKYQQKLENLSRVIAEIGTDDNPNMPTILGVSEIENRKVLEDLVNMPKLKKANYGIVHFDSPDRRGIDVALFYQTKHFKPTSSKNIPLYIYDPTDTKYKDSNNGKGKRVYTRDQLLVTGLLDGEEMHFIVNHWPSRSGGEKKSSPNREAAAALNKKIIDSLYNINPNAKVFTMGDLNDGPYNKSVKDVLEAKGKKDDVKKGGIFNPMYQLYKEGHGTIAYRDAW
;
A
#
# COMPACT_ATOMS: atom_id res chain seq x y z
N LYS A 1 -75.87 27.23 -26.93
CA LYS A 1 -74.78 26.39 -27.45
C LYS A 1 -73.50 26.88 -26.81
N LEU A 2 -73.02 26.18 -25.73
CA LEU A 2 -71.75 26.41 -25.08
C LEU A 2 -70.70 25.53 -25.79
N LEU A 3 -69.61 26.15 -26.30
CA LEU A 3 -68.47 25.44 -26.83
C LEU A 3 -67.43 25.35 -25.69
N SER A 4 -67.17 24.14 -25.21
CA SER A 4 -66.08 23.87 -24.23
C SER A 4 -64.81 23.63 -25.01
N ILE A 5 -63.78 24.51 -24.86
CA ILE A 5 -62.44 24.33 -25.38
C ILE A 5 -61.64 23.59 -24.35
N LEU A 6 -61.29 22.33 -24.66
CA LEU A 6 -60.35 21.52 -23.86
C LEU A 6 -58.91 21.85 -24.30
N ALA A 7 -58.16 22.56 -23.45
CA ALA A 7 -56.75 22.83 -23.71
C ALA A 7 -55.91 21.63 -23.22
N PHE A 8 -55.27 20.90 -24.14
CA PHE A 8 -54.30 19.84 -23.88
C PHE A 8 -52.96 20.50 -23.58
N PHE A 9 -52.53 20.51 -22.32
CA PHE A 9 -51.17 20.84 -21.98
C PHE A 9 -50.30 19.59 -22.19
N ALA A 10 -49.58 19.55 -23.29
CA ALA A 10 -48.50 18.58 -23.52
C ALA A 10 -47.27 19.04 -22.72
N GLY A 11 -47.09 18.49 -21.52
CA GLY A 11 -45.87 18.66 -20.74
C GLY A 11 -44.71 17.93 -21.41
N THR A 12 -43.81 18.67 -22.08
CA THR A 12 -42.53 18.12 -22.53
C THR A 12 -41.65 17.86 -21.30
N ALA A 13 -41.58 16.61 -20.86
CA ALA A 13 -40.58 16.18 -19.88
C ALA A 13 -39.18 16.26 -20.56
N PHE A 14 -38.42 17.29 -20.26
CA PHE A 14 -37.01 17.31 -20.59
C PHE A 14 -36.31 16.25 -19.75
N ALA A 15 -36.00 15.10 -20.35
CA ALA A 15 -35.07 14.15 -19.78
C ALA A 15 -33.69 14.83 -19.75
N GLN A 16 -33.33 15.43 -18.62
CA GLN A 16 -32.00 15.94 -18.40
C GLN A 16 -31.06 14.74 -18.33
N SER A 17 -30.32 14.49 -19.41
CA SER A 17 -29.26 13.48 -19.41
C SER A 17 -28.26 13.87 -18.33
N GLN A 18 -28.23 13.14 -17.23
CA GLN A 18 -27.27 13.32 -16.17
C GLN A 18 -25.89 12.98 -16.74
N GLN A 19 -25.13 14.01 -17.11
CA GLN A 19 -23.78 13.86 -17.62
C GLN A 19 -22.95 13.27 -16.48
N LYS A 20 -22.50 12.02 -16.64
CA LYS A 20 -21.64 11.35 -15.67
C LYS A 20 -20.32 12.15 -15.58
N SER A 21 -20.08 12.81 -14.45
CA SER A 21 -18.78 13.38 -14.16
C SER A 21 -17.89 12.31 -13.56
N TYR A 22 -16.66 12.21 -14.04
CA TYR A 22 -15.65 11.30 -13.52
C TYR A 22 -14.62 12.10 -12.72
N ALA A 23 -14.30 11.65 -11.50
CA ALA A 23 -13.17 12.14 -10.75
C ALA A 23 -11.95 11.25 -11.04
N VAL A 24 -10.78 11.87 -11.22
CA VAL A 24 -9.51 11.16 -11.39
C VAL A 24 -8.77 11.20 -10.07
N HIS A 25 -8.41 10.03 -9.55
CA HIS A 25 -7.67 9.87 -8.30
C HIS A 25 -6.33 9.20 -8.56
N THR A 26 -5.27 9.75 -7.99
CA THR A 26 -3.96 9.11 -7.97
C THR A 26 -3.87 8.18 -6.77
N VAL A 27 -3.62 6.89 -7.05
CA VAL A 27 -3.30 5.86 -6.06
C VAL A 27 -1.83 5.49 -6.23
N ALA A 28 -1.02 5.65 -5.20
CA ALA A 28 0.42 5.45 -5.27
C ALA A 28 0.95 4.62 -4.10
N PHE A 29 2.16 4.09 -4.27
CA PHE A 29 2.95 3.49 -3.21
C PHE A 29 4.36 4.05 -3.23
N TYR A 30 4.93 4.31 -2.04
CA TYR A 30 6.30 4.79 -1.90
C TYR A 30 6.99 4.15 -0.68
N ASN A 31 8.11 3.43 -0.91
CA ASN A 31 9.00 3.04 0.17
C ASN A 31 9.82 4.26 0.58
N VAL A 32 9.65 4.72 1.83
CA VAL A 32 10.30 5.94 2.33
C VAL A 32 11.72 5.71 2.87
N GLU A 33 12.25 4.49 2.70
CA GLU A 33 13.64 4.14 3.00
C GLU A 33 14.06 4.42 4.45
N ASN A 34 13.44 3.72 5.40
CA ASN A 34 13.77 3.82 6.82
C ASN A 34 13.54 5.24 7.39
N LEU A 35 12.28 5.66 7.46
CA LEU A 35 11.89 6.88 8.16
C LEU A 35 11.80 6.62 9.67
N PHE A 36 12.90 6.88 10.36
CA PHE A 36 13.01 6.80 11.82
C PHE A 36 13.04 8.21 12.41
N ASP A 37 12.54 8.36 13.63
CA ASP A 37 12.82 9.56 14.42
C ASP A 37 14.24 9.50 15.00
N THR A 38 14.54 10.29 16.01
CA THR A 38 15.89 10.36 16.60
C THR A 38 15.93 9.79 18.01
N ILE A 39 14.82 9.19 18.46
CA ILE A 39 14.62 8.72 19.83
C ILE A 39 14.76 7.20 19.85
N ARG A 40 15.60 6.68 20.73
CA ARG A 40 15.76 5.23 20.90
C ARG A 40 14.50 4.60 21.48
N ASP A 41 13.97 3.56 20.81
CA ASP A 41 12.99 2.64 21.37
C ASP A 41 13.66 1.31 21.75
N GLU A 42 13.70 0.99 23.04
CA GLU A 42 14.34 -0.23 23.55
C GLU A 42 13.66 -1.53 23.11
N LYS A 43 12.45 -1.46 22.55
CA LYS A 43 11.68 -2.64 22.10
C LYS A 43 12.07 -3.11 20.71
N ILE A 44 12.75 -2.28 19.92
CA ILE A 44 13.14 -2.53 18.54
C ILE A 44 14.64 -2.31 18.32
N TYR A 45 15.14 -2.72 17.16
CA TYR A 45 16.56 -2.57 16.80
C TYR A 45 16.75 -1.31 15.95
N ASP A 46 16.66 -0.15 16.61
CA ASP A 46 16.78 1.19 15.97
C ASP A 46 18.04 1.95 16.42
N GLU A 47 18.98 1.28 17.15
CA GLU A 47 20.19 1.91 17.72
C GLU A 47 20.95 2.74 16.69
N GLU A 48 21.03 2.27 15.44
CA GLU A 48 21.76 2.96 14.39
C GLU A 48 21.10 4.30 13.98
N TRP A 49 19.78 4.46 14.24
CA TRP A 49 18.97 5.62 13.88
C TRP A 49 18.87 6.67 14.99
N THR A 50 19.86 6.74 15.84
CA THR A 50 19.96 7.74 16.91
C THR A 50 21.13 8.69 16.67
N PRO A 51 21.16 9.88 17.34
CA PRO A 51 22.28 10.83 17.21
C PRO A 51 23.65 10.25 17.59
N LYS A 52 23.67 9.23 18.45
CA LYS A 52 24.90 8.52 18.88
C LYS A 52 25.08 7.17 18.17
N GLY A 53 24.12 6.78 17.33
CA GLY A 53 24.16 5.54 16.56
C GLY A 53 25.11 5.61 15.36
N ALA A 54 25.29 4.46 14.70
CA ALA A 54 26.23 4.33 13.59
C ALA A 54 25.94 5.29 12.42
N ARG A 55 24.70 5.74 12.23
CA ARG A 55 24.29 6.70 11.20
C ARG A 55 24.42 8.14 11.61
N ASN A 56 24.71 8.42 12.89
CA ASN A 56 24.66 9.77 13.46
C ASN A 56 23.35 10.48 13.06
N TRP A 57 22.23 9.80 13.30
CA TRP A 57 20.90 10.22 12.88
C TRP A 57 20.34 11.27 13.80
N ASP A 58 20.64 12.53 13.52
CA ASP A 58 20.25 13.69 14.31
C ASP A 58 18.99 14.40 13.75
N GLY A 59 18.50 15.38 14.50
CA GLY A 59 17.32 16.15 14.11
C GLY A 59 17.47 16.88 12.78
N LYS A 60 18.68 17.27 12.37
CA LYS A 60 18.93 17.94 11.09
C LYS A 60 18.74 16.95 9.93
N LYS A 61 19.29 15.74 10.04
CA LYS A 61 19.13 14.67 9.03
C LYS A 61 17.66 14.23 8.94
N TYR A 62 17.00 14.08 10.09
CA TYR A 62 15.59 13.74 10.14
C TYR A 62 14.72 14.79 9.44
N GLN A 63 14.91 16.07 9.78
CA GLN A 63 14.19 17.17 9.13
C GLN A 63 14.43 17.23 7.62
N GLN A 64 15.68 17.08 7.18
CA GLN A 64 16.03 17.05 5.77
C GLN A 64 15.36 15.88 5.03
N LYS A 65 15.24 14.71 5.67
CA LYS A 65 14.54 13.57 5.12
C LYS A 65 13.04 13.86 4.96
N LEU A 66 12.39 14.43 5.96
CA LEU A 66 10.99 14.84 5.88
C LEU A 66 10.75 15.85 4.74
N GLU A 67 11.65 16.83 4.57
CA GLU A 67 11.59 17.81 3.48
C GLU A 67 11.68 17.13 2.10
N ASN A 68 12.65 16.23 1.92
CA ASN A 68 12.82 15.49 0.67
C ASN A 68 11.61 14.60 0.37
N LEU A 69 11.14 13.81 1.34
CA LEU A 69 9.98 12.93 1.20
C LEU A 69 8.72 13.74 0.87
N SER A 70 8.49 14.85 1.59
CA SER A 70 7.31 15.69 1.34
C SER A 70 7.31 16.31 -0.06
N ARG A 71 8.49 16.68 -0.58
CA ARG A 71 8.64 17.17 -1.95
C ARG A 71 8.29 16.09 -2.98
N VAL A 72 8.88 14.90 -2.84
CA VAL A 72 8.61 13.79 -3.75
C VAL A 72 7.13 13.38 -3.73
N ILE A 73 6.55 13.21 -2.54
CA ILE A 73 5.13 12.82 -2.40
C ILE A 73 4.20 13.86 -3.04
N ALA A 74 4.52 15.15 -2.91
CA ALA A 74 3.71 16.22 -3.50
C ALA A 74 3.71 16.21 -5.04
N GLU A 75 4.72 15.59 -5.66
CA GLU A 75 4.93 15.54 -7.11
C GLU A 75 4.48 14.21 -7.75
N ILE A 76 4.13 13.18 -6.95
CA ILE A 76 3.73 11.87 -7.49
C ILE A 76 2.46 12.00 -8.35
N GLY A 77 2.56 11.64 -9.62
CA GLY A 77 1.44 11.56 -10.56
C GLY A 77 0.91 12.92 -11.04
N THR A 78 1.64 14.02 -10.77
CA THR A 78 1.19 15.38 -11.13
C THR A 78 1.22 15.67 -12.63
N ASP A 79 1.90 14.88 -13.43
CA ASP A 79 1.89 14.98 -14.89
C ASP A 79 0.50 14.63 -15.48
N ASP A 80 -0.21 13.69 -14.86
CA ASP A 80 -1.52 13.22 -15.30
C ASP A 80 -2.67 13.85 -14.50
N ASN A 81 -2.44 14.14 -13.21
CA ASN A 81 -3.42 14.73 -12.30
C ASN A 81 -2.72 15.78 -11.42
N PRO A 82 -3.05 17.08 -11.51
CA PRO A 82 -2.35 18.14 -10.79
C PRO A 82 -2.49 18.06 -9.26
N ASN A 83 -3.26 17.10 -8.78
CA ASN A 83 -3.44 16.89 -7.34
C ASN A 83 -2.45 15.84 -6.82
N MET A 84 -2.01 16.02 -5.58
CA MET A 84 -1.25 15.00 -4.85
C MET A 84 -2.03 13.68 -4.76
N PRO A 85 -1.37 12.54 -4.52
CA PRO A 85 -2.04 11.25 -4.39
C PRO A 85 -3.22 11.31 -3.42
N THR A 86 -4.37 10.84 -3.87
CA THR A 86 -5.56 10.70 -3.00
C THR A 86 -5.36 9.59 -1.98
N ILE A 87 -4.70 8.52 -2.42
CA ILE A 87 -4.33 7.35 -1.61
C ILE A 87 -2.84 7.09 -1.81
N LEU A 88 -2.10 6.97 -0.73
CA LEU A 88 -0.68 6.66 -0.75
C LEU A 88 -0.34 5.60 0.30
N GLY A 89 0.05 4.42 -0.16
CA GLY A 89 0.71 3.42 0.69
C GLY A 89 2.16 3.78 0.92
N VAL A 90 2.65 3.60 2.14
CA VAL A 90 4.06 3.79 2.47
C VAL A 90 4.61 2.60 3.25
N SER A 91 5.91 2.37 3.17
CA SER A 91 6.62 1.36 3.95
C SER A 91 7.94 1.90 4.50
N GLU A 92 8.54 1.14 5.42
CA GLU A 92 9.76 1.48 6.15
C GLU A 92 9.61 2.75 7.00
N ILE A 93 8.50 2.81 7.70
CA ILE A 93 8.22 3.82 8.71
C ILE A 93 8.33 3.20 10.10
N GLU A 94 8.90 3.92 11.06
CA GLU A 94 9.12 3.41 12.40
C GLU A 94 7.85 3.40 13.24
N ASN A 95 7.15 4.52 13.29
CA ASN A 95 6.05 4.71 14.23
C ASN A 95 5.04 5.74 13.73
N ARG A 96 3.96 5.92 14.48
CA ARG A 96 2.91 6.89 14.18
C ARG A 96 3.43 8.33 14.15
N LYS A 97 4.38 8.68 15.01
CA LYS A 97 4.93 10.03 15.13
C LYS A 97 5.62 10.49 13.84
N VAL A 98 6.47 9.65 13.24
CA VAL A 98 7.16 10.01 11.98
C VAL A 98 6.18 10.22 10.83
N LEU A 99 5.04 9.50 10.82
CA LEU A 99 3.98 9.69 9.84
C LEU A 99 3.28 11.04 10.03
N GLU A 100 2.98 11.41 11.28
CA GLU A 100 2.37 12.70 11.62
C GLU A 100 3.29 13.86 11.27
N ASP A 101 4.60 13.74 11.55
CA ASP A 101 5.58 14.74 11.17
C ASP A 101 5.62 14.92 9.64
N LEU A 102 5.61 13.82 8.89
CA LEU A 102 5.66 13.85 7.43
C LEU A 102 4.41 14.51 6.81
N VAL A 103 3.20 14.12 7.21
CA VAL A 103 1.98 14.69 6.62
C VAL A 103 1.76 16.16 7.01
N ASN A 104 2.36 16.61 8.11
CA ASN A 104 2.32 18.00 8.55
C ASN A 104 3.39 18.88 7.89
N MET A 105 4.27 18.33 7.04
CA MET A 105 5.21 19.14 6.28
C MET A 105 4.49 20.15 5.40
N PRO A 106 5.01 21.39 5.23
CA PRO A 106 4.33 22.46 4.51
C PRO A 106 3.83 22.07 3.12
N LYS A 107 4.59 21.24 2.40
CA LYS A 107 4.22 20.80 1.04
C LYS A 107 3.02 19.84 1.03
N LEU A 108 2.81 19.05 2.09
CA LEU A 108 1.73 18.06 2.19
C LEU A 108 0.51 18.57 2.96
N LYS A 109 0.67 19.60 3.78
CA LYS A 109 -0.37 20.08 4.69
C LYS A 109 -1.71 20.37 4.00
N LYS A 110 -1.69 20.88 2.76
CA LYS A 110 -2.92 21.17 1.99
C LYS A 110 -3.71 19.93 1.59
N ALA A 111 -3.06 18.76 1.53
CA ALA A 111 -3.74 17.48 1.21
C ALA A 111 -4.61 16.99 2.38
N ASN A 112 -4.35 17.48 3.59
CA ASN A 112 -5.06 17.09 4.81
C ASN A 112 -5.15 15.56 4.93
N TYR A 113 -3.98 14.89 4.91
CA TYR A 113 -3.91 13.43 4.95
C TYR A 113 -4.37 12.88 6.31
N GLY A 114 -5.32 11.94 6.26
CA GLY A 114 -5.54 10.98 7.33
C GLY A 114 -4.54 9.83 7.22
N ILE A 115 -4.32 9.12 8.32
CA ILE A 115 -3.34 8.06 8.44
C ILE A 115 -3.98 6.80 9.04
N VAL A 116 -3.79 5.66 8.38
CA VAL A 116 -4.02 4.33 8.98
C VAL A 116 -2.68 3.64 9.15
N HIS A 117 -2.37 3.26 10.39
CA HIS A 117 -1.12 2.62 10.77
C HIS A 117 -1.34 1.69 11.96
N PHE A 118 -0.60 0.59 11.97
CA PHE A 118 -0.47 -0.35 13.08
C PHE A 118 0.97 -0.82 13.17
N ASP A 119 1.45 -0.98 14.39
CA ASP A 119 2.76 -1.60 14.64
C ASP A 119 2.72 -3.07 14.23
N SER A 120 3.79 -3.52 13.58
CA SER A 120 4.00 -4.91 13.20
C SER A 120 5.17 -5.53 13.99
N PRO A 121 5.30 -6.87 14.01
CA PRO A 121 6.31 -7.50 14.84
C PRO A 121 7.73 -7.52 14.22
N ASP A 122 8.02 -6.72 13.19
CA ASP A 122 9.38 -6.61 12.65
C ASP A 122 10.33 -6.06 13.73
N ARG A 123 11.44 -6.75 13.97
CA ARG A 123 12.36 -6.40 15.04
C ARG A 123 13.08 -5.06 14.84
N ARG A 124 13.16 -4.58 13.61
CA ARG A 124 13.72 -3.25 13.29
C ARG A 124 12.73 -2.13 13.55
N GLY A 125 11.46 -2.47 13.89
CA GLY A 125 10.40 -1.50 14.10
C GLY A 125 9.97 -0.79 12.82
N ILE A 126 9.99 -1.47 11.68
CA ILE A 126 9.52 -0.87 10.43
C ILE A 126 8.16 -1.44 10.04
N ASP A 127 7.26 -0.56 9.64
CA ASP A 127 5.87 -0.84 9.36
C ASP A 127 5.45 -0.39 7.96
N VAL A 128 4.17 -0.61 7.67
CA VAL A 128 3.45 -0.05 6.53
C VAL A 128 2.32 0.86 7.02
N ALA A 129 1.98 1.85 6.21
CA ALA A 129 0.85 2.73 6.50
C ALA A 129 0.11 3.14 5.23
N LEU A 130 -1.11 3.66 5.39
CA LEU A 130 -1.89 4.27 4.34
C LEU A 130 -2.17 5.72 4.69
N PHE A 131 -1.76 6.64 3.80
CA PHE A 131 -2.23 8.03 3.79
C PHE A 131 -3.41 8.17 2.84
N TYR A 132 -4.37 8.97 3.22
CA TYR A 132 -5.54 9.25 2.39
C TYR A 132 -6.00 10.70 2.56
N GLN A 133 -6.40 11.35 1.48
CA GLN A 133 -6.99 12.68 1.56
C GLN A 133 -8.38 12.57 2.19
N THR A 134 -8.57 13.18 3.36
CA THR A 134 -9.82 13.10 4.15
C THR A 134 -11.03 13.67 3.42
N LYS A 135 -10.81 14.53 2.44
CA LYS A 135 -11.87 15.08 1.57
C LYS A 135 -12.49 14.02 0.67
N HIS A 136 -11.69 13.04 0.21
CA HIS A 136 -12.09 12.09 -0.82
C HIS A 136 -12.28 10.67 -0.29
N PHE A 137 -11.56 10.28 0.75
CA PHE A 137 -11.63 8.92 1.28
C PHE A 137 -12.03 8.90 2.74
N LYS A 138 -13.01 8.05 3.05
CA LYS A 138 -13.50 7.81 4.41
C LYS A 138 -13.31 6.33 4.75
N PRO A 139 -12.29 5.96 5.54
CA PRO A 139 -12.13 4.59 6.03
C PRO A 139 -13.36 4.12 6.80
N THR A 140 -13.86 2.92 6.51
CA THR A 140 -14.95 2.26 7.22
C THR A 140 -14.45 1.11 8.07
N SER A 141 -13.34 0.49 7.68
CA SER A 141 -12.62 -0.49 8.50
C SER A 141 -11.14 -0.53 8.16
N SER A 142 -10.32 -0.91 9.14
CA SER A 142 -8.91 -1.18 8.95
C SER A 142 -8.48 -2.39 9.78
N LYS A 143 -7.58 -3.20 9.24
CA LYS A 143 -7.06 -4.41 9.89
C LYS A 143 -5.59 -4.57 9.61
N ASN A 144 -4.82 -4.86 10.66
CA ASN A 144 -3.48 -5.40 10.54
C ASN A 144 -3.57 -6.92 10.48
N ILE A 145 -3.13 -7.54 9.39
CA ILE A 145 -3.28 -8.98 9.15
C ILE A 145 -1.92 -9.66 9.32
N PRO A 146 -1.75 -10.46 10.39
CA PRO A 146 -0.47 -11.02 10.74
C PRO A 146 0.09 -11.98 9.68
N LEU A 147 1.37 -11.78 9.32
CA LEU A 147 2.12 -12.68 8.48
C LEU A 147 2.93 -13.67 9.35
N TYR A 148 2.54 -14.93 9.33
CA TYR A 148 3.21 -15.99 10.06
C TYR A 148 4.15 -16.78 9.15
N ILE A 149 5.46 -16.60 9.35
CA ILE A 149 6.53 -17.34 8.67
C ILE A 149 7.33 -18.10 9.72
N TYR A 150 7.74 -19.31 9.39
CA TYR A 150 8.56 -20.15 10.26
C TYR A 150 9.74 -20.72 9.48
N ASP A 151 10.92 -20.71 10.13
CA ASP A 151 12.12 -21.39 9.63
C ASP A 151 12.11 -22.85 10.14
N PRO A 152 11.81 -23.83 9.28
CA PRO A 152 11.75 -25.22 9.69
C PRO A 152 13.12 -25.84 9.99
N THR A 153 14.21 -25.17 9.60
CA THR A 153 15.57 -25.65 9.80
C THR A 153 16.09 -25.38 11.21
N ASP A 154 15.49 -24.42 11.93
CA ASP A 154 15.84 -24.12 13.32
C ASP A 154 15.15 -25.09 14.27
N THR A 155 15.83 -26.20 14.55
CA THR A 155 15.32 -27.31 15.37
C THR A 155 15.15 -26.99 16.85
N LYS A 156 15.80 -25.90 17.35
CA LYS A 156 15.69 -25.48 18.77
C LYS A 156 14.29 -25.03 19.16
N TYR A 157 13.46 -24.68 18.17
CA TYR A 157 12.11 -24.14 18.38
C TYR A 157 10.99 -25.07 17.90
N LYS A 158 11.32 -26.35 17.58
CA LYS A 158 10.32 -27.31 17.09
C LYS A 158 9.12 -27.48 18.02
N ASP A 159 9.37 -27.49 19.33
CA ASP A 159 8.32 -27.76 20.31
C ASP A 159 7.44 -26.55 20.63
N SER A 160 7.96 -25.32 20.46
CA SER A 160 7.23 -24.10 20.82
C SER A 160 6.20 -23.63 19.80
N ASN A 161 6.22 -24.13 18.56
CA ASN A 161 5.37 -23.69 17.45
C ASN A 161 4.68 -24.87 16.71
N ASN A 162 4.26 -25.90 17.45
CA ASN A 162 3.62 -27.09 16.88
C ASN A 162 4.47 -27.74 15.76
N GLY A 163 5.78 -27.83 15.94
CA GLY A 163 6.71 -28.44 14.98
C GLY A 163 7.09 -27.56 13.78
N LYS A 164 6.62 -26.32 13.70
CA LYS A 164 6.84 -25.42 12.56
C LYS A 164 8.24 -24.78 12.51
N GLY A 165 9.01 -24.86 13.61
CA GLY A 165 10.33 -24.22 13.72
C GLY A 165 10.28 -22.79 14.28
N LYS A 166 11.37 -22.04 14.08
CA LYS A 166 11.52 -20.67 14.61
C LYS A 166 10.67 -19.69 13.83
N ARG A 167 9.88 -18.86 14.54
CA ARG A 167 9.13 -17.77 13.90
C ARG A 167 10.08 -16.71 13.34
N VAL A 168 9.85 -16.33 12.08
CA VAL A 168 10.48 -15.18 11.43
C VAL A 168 9.54 -13.98 11.58
N TYR A 169 9.98 -13.00 12.37
CA TYR A 169 9.21 -11.77 12.58
C TYR A 169 9.42 -10.83 11.39
N THR A 170 8.33 -10.33 10.84
CA THR A 170 8.31 -9.45 9.67
C THR A 170 7.05 -8.58 9.71
N ARG A 171 6.87 -7.72 8.70
CA ARG A 171 5.72 -6.82 8.60
C ARG A 171 4.44 -7.59 8.33
N ASP A 172 3.39 -7.15 8.96
CA ASP A 172 2.03 -7.57 8.69
C ASP A 172 1.49 -6.89 7.42
N GLN A 173 0.35 -7.33 6.89
CA GLN A 173 -0.30 -6.69 5.74
C GLN A 173 -1.45 -5.80 6.24
N LEU A 174 -1.45 -4.55 5.80
CA LEU A 174 -2.47 -3.57 6.18
C LEU A 174 -3.62 -3.61 5.18
N LEU A 175 -4.82 -3.98 5.61
CA LEU A 175 -6.05 -3.86 4.83
C LEU A 175 -6.86 -2.67 5.32
N VAL A 176 -7.19 -1.75 4.40
CA VAL A 176 -8.08 -0.62 4.66
C VAL A 176 -9.23 -0.65 3.67
N THR A 177 -10.45 -0.68 4.18
CA THR A 177 -11.69 -0.55 3.40
C THR A 177 -12.31 0.82 3.69
N GLY A 178 -12.85 1.46 2.66
CA GLY A 178 -13.49 2.77 2.83
C GLY A 178 -14.21 3.23 1.58
N LEU A 179 -14.81 4.41 1.67
CA LEU A 179 -15.53 5.05 0.58
C LEU A 179 -14.66 6.11 -0.08
N LEU A 180 -14.30 5.91 -1.34
CA LEU A 180 -13.63 6.90 -2.19
C LEU A 180 -14.71 7.62 -3.01
N ASP A 181 -15.02 8.87 -2.64
CA ASP A 181 -16.11 9.66 -3.20
C ASP A 181 -17.44 8.88 -3.29
N GLY A 182 -17.71 8.06 -2.24
CA GLY A 182 -18.93 7.25 -2.12
C GLY A 182 -18.82 5.83 -2.68
N GLU A 183 -17.74 5.47 -3.35
CA GLU A 183 -17.52 4.13 -3.89
C GLU A 183 -16.64 3.28 -2.96
N GLU A 184 -17.09 2.07 -2.61
CA GLU A 184 -16.32 1.18 -1.74
C GLU A 184 -15.06 0.68 -2.43
N MET A 185 -13.92 0.90 -1.78
CA MET A 185 -12.60 0.51 -2.24
C MET A 185 -11.85 -0.21 -1.12
N HIS A 186 -10.99 -1.15 -1.49
CA HIS A 186 -10.14 -1.89 -0.58
C HIS A 186 -8.68 -1.67 -0.98
N PHE A 187 -7.86 -1.25 -0.02
CA PHE A 187 -6.42 -1.02 -0.21
C PHE A 187 -5.65 -1.97 0.69
N ILE A 188 -4.72 -2.72 0.11
CA ILE A 188 -3.81 -3.60 0.85
C ILE A 188 -2.41 -3.04 0.67
N VAL A 189 -1.78 -2.63 1.78
CA VAL A 189 -0.41 -2.13 1.78
C VAL A 189 0.53 -3.22 2.31
N ASN A 190 1.58 -3.49 1.56
CA ASN A 190 2.50 -4.59 1.77
C ASN A 190 3.95 -4.11 1.89
N HIS A 191 4.74 -4.79 2.72
CA HIS A 191 6.18 -4.79 2.63
C HIS A 191 6.66 -6.23 2.89
N TRP A 192 6.86 -6.99 1.82
CA TRP A 192 7.20 -8.41 1.93
C TRP A 192 8.66 -8.61 2.39
N PRO A 193 9.01 -9.81 2.88
CA PRO A 193 10.37 -10.13 3.31
C PRO A 193 11.41 -9.85 2.22
N SER A 194 12.52 -9.21 2.61
CA SER A 194 13.60 -8.86 1.69
C SER A 194 14.31 -10.11 1.15
N ARG A 195 15.18 -9.89 0.14
CA ARG A 195 16.05 -10.93 -0.43
C ARG A 195 17.28 -11.25 0.43
N SER A 196 17.21 -10.95 1.73
CA SER A 196 18.30 -11.21 2.68
C SER A 196 18.76 -12.66 2.65
N GLY A 197 20.06 -12.88 2.55
CA GLY A 197 20.67 -14.21 2.41
C GLY A 197 20.56 -14.81 1.00
N GLY A 198 20.12 -14.03 0.01
CA GLY A 198 19.99 -14.41 -1.39
C GLY A 198 18.54 -14.66 -1.82
N GLU A 199 18.24 -14.32 -3.07
CA GLU A 199 16.89 -14.40 -3.65
C GLU A 199 16.26 -15.79 -3.50
N LYS A 200 16.97 -16.82 -3.93
CA LYS A 200 16.48 -18.21 -3.92
C LYS A 200 16.19 -18.70 -2.50
N LYS A 201 17.07 -18.38 -1.54
CA LYS A 201 16.92 -18.80 -0.15
C LYS A 201 15.73 -18.12 0.53
N SER A 202 15.51 -16.85 0.25
CA SER A 202 14.44 -16.03 0.85
C SER A 202 13.10 -16.10 0.11
N SER A 203 13.04 -16.66 -1.11
CA SER A 203 11.82 -16.77 -1.93
C SER A 203 10.63 -17.39 -1.17
N PRO A 204 10.77 -18.48 -0.37
CA PRO A 204 9.64 -19.05 0.37
C PRO A 204 8.95 -18.07 1.31
N ASN A 205 9.68 -17.10 1.87
CA ASN A 205 9.10 -16.09 2.75
C ASN A 205 8.21 -15.11 1.97
N ARG A 206 8.62 -14.72 0.77
CA ARG A 206 7.81 -13.86 -0.10
C ARG A 206 6.63 -14.61 -0.71
N GLU A 207 6.79 -15.88 -1.01
CA GLU A 207 5.69 -16.77 -1.42
C GLU A 207 4.63 -16.88 -0.31
N ALA A 208 5.04 -17.00 0.96
CA ALA A 208 4.12 -16.99 2.10
C ALA A 208 3.38 -15.65 2.24
N ALA A 209 4.07 -14.53 2.02
CA ALA A 209 3.45 -13.20 2.01
C ALA A 209 2.46 -13.04 0.86
N ALA A 210 2.81 -13.51 -0.34
CA ALA A 210 1.92 -13.54 -1.50
C ALA A 210 0.67 -14.40 -1.27
N ALA A 211 0.82 -15.56 -0.65
CA ALA A 211 -0.29 -16.46 -0.31
C ALA A 211 -1.26 -15.79 0.69
N LEU A 212 -0.74 -15.07 1.70
CA LEU A 212 -1.56 -14.28 2.60
C LEU A 212 -2.31 -13.17 1.84
N ASN A 213 -1.61 -12.42 0.98
CA ASN A 213 -2.20 -11.37 0.17
C ASN A 213 -3.33 -11.91 -0.72
N LYS A 214 -3.08 -13.02 -1.42
CA LYS A 214 -4.10 -13.72 -2.22
C LYS A 214 -5.32 -14.12 -1.38
N LYS A 215 -5.11 -14.68 -0.20
CA LYS A 215 -6.19 -15.05 0.73
C LYS A 215 -7.03 -13.84 1.15
N ILE A 216 -6.42 -12.69 1.40
CA ILE A 216 -7.14 -11.44 1.72
C ILE A 216 -8.01 -11.04 0.53
N ILE A 217 -7.45 -11.00 -0.67
CA ILE A 217 -8.14 -10.63 -1.89
C ILE A 217 -9.32 -11.58 -2.16
N ASP A 218 -9.09 -12.89 -2.09
CA ASP A 218 -10.13 -13.90 -2.30
C ASP A 218 -11.27 -13.75 -1.27
N SER A 219 -10.96 -13.42 -0.02
CA SER A 219 -11.97 -13.18 1.01
C SER A 219 -12.87 -11.99 0.69
N LEU A 220 -12.30 -10.91 0.11
CA LEU A 220 -13.06 -9.74 -0.33
C LEU A 220 -13.98 -10.08 -1.51
N TYR A 221 -13.48 -10.81 -2.50
CA TYR A 221 -14.28 -11.24 -3.65
C TYR A 221 -15.35 -12.26 -3.28
N ASN A 222 -15.13 -13.08 -2.26
CA ASN A 222 -16.17 -13.99 -1.74
C ASN A 222 -17.34 -13.24 -1.08
N ILE A 223 -17.04 -12.08 -0.46
CA ILE A 223 -18.08 -11.21 0.13
C ILE A 223 -18.78 -10.41 -0.98
N ASN A 224 -18.00 -9.79 -1.87
CA ASN A 224 -18.51 -9.00 -2.97
C ASN A 224 -17.75 -9.34 -4.26
N PRO A 225 -18.36 -10.12 -5.19
CA PRO A 225 -17.70 -10.48 -6.45
C PRO A 225 -17.33 -9.30 -7.36
N ASN A 226 -17.78 -8.10 -7.04
CA ASN A 226 -17.43 -6.86 -7.74
C ASN A 226 -16.57 -5.92 -6.89
N ALA A 227 -15.95 -6.44 -5.81
CA ALA A 227 -15.06 -5.66 -4.97
C ALA A 227 -13.95 -4.98 -5.80
N LYS A 228 -13.62 -3.75 -5.44
CA LYS A 228 -12.53 -2.98 -6.06
C LYS A 228 -11.34 -3.01 -5.12
N VAL A 229 -10.33 -3.77 -5.49
CA VAL A 229 -9.18 -4.05 -4.64
C VAL A 229 -7.90 -3.54 -5.29
N PHE A 230 -7.16 -2.72 -4.56
CA PHE A 230 -5.78 -2.35 -4.86
C PHE A 230 -4.85 -3.02 -3.87
N THR A 231 -3.91 -3.82 -4.37
CA THR A 231 -2.78 -4.31 -3.57
C THR A 231 -1.51 -3.65 -4.07
N MET A 232 -0.77 -3.03 -3.17
CA MET A 232 0.42 -2.25 -3.47
C MET A 232 1.46 -2.45 -2.38
N GLY A 233 2.73 -2.21 -2.69
CA GLY A 233 3.78 -2.36 -1.69
C GLY A 233 5.15 -2.59 -2.28
N ASP A 234 6.15 -2.63 -1.40
CA ASP A 234 7.45 -3.19 -1.72
C ASP A 234 7.38 -4.72 -1.56
N LEU A 235 7.18 -5.40 -2.67
CA LEU A 235 7.05 -6.85 -2.70
C LEU A 235 8.40 -7.56 -2.63
N ASN A 236 9.52 -6.83 -2.72
CA ASN A 236 10.88 -7.37 -2.79
C ASN A 236 11.07 -8.44 -3.89
N ASP A 237 10.12 -8.51 -4.82
CA ASP A 237 10.11 -9.37 -6.00
C ASP A 237 9.58 -8.63 -7.22
N GLY A 238 10.10 -8.97 -8.38
CA GLY A 238 9.59 -8.45 -9.65
C GLY A 238 8.35 -9.20 -10.14
N PRO A 239 7.69 -8.70 -11.20
CA PRO A 239 6.44 -9.27 -11.72
C PRO A 239 6.57 -10.71 -12.25
N TYR A 240 7.78 -11.18 -12.49
CA TYR A 240 8.08 -12.53 -12.99
C TYR A 240 8.42 -13.53 -11.88
N ASN A 241 8.69 -13.06 -10.67
CA ASN A 241 9.02 -13.94 -9.56
C ASN A 241 7.82 -14.79 -9.17
N LYS A 242 8.10 -15.98 -8.66
CA LYS A 242 7.10 -17.01 -8.30
C LYS A 242 6.01 -16.46 -7.36
N SER A 243 6.41 -15.64 -6.38
CA SER A 243 5.47 -15.01 -5.44
C SER A 243 4.38 -14.19 -6.14
N VAL A 244 4.76 -13.39 -7.14
CA VAL A 244 3.83 -12.50 -7.86
C VAL A 244 3.09 -13.23 -8.98
N LYS A 245 3.84 -13.99 -9.80
CA LYS A 245 3.30 -14.63 -10.99
C LYS A 245 2.45 -15.87 -10.68
N ASP A 246 2.96 -16.74 -9.80
CA ASP A 246 2.37 -18.06 -9.59
C ASP A 246 1.54 -18.14 -8.30
N VAL A 247 1.96 -17.48 -7.22
CA VAL A 247 1.26 -17.51 -5.92
C VAL A 247 0.16 -16.45 -5.85
N LEU A 248 0.50 -15.18 -6.16
CA LEU A 248 -0.48 -14.10 -6.24
C LEU A 248 -1.35 -14.21 -7.51
N GLU A 249 -0.87 -14.93 -8.54
CA GLU A 249 -1.53 -15.13 -9.82
C GLU A 249 -1.78 -13.83 -10.61
N ALA A 250 -0.98 -12.78 -10.36
CA ALA A 250 -1.12 -11.48 -11.00
C ALA A 250 -0.80 -11.57 -12.51
N LYS A 251 -1.68 -11.01 -13.35
CA LYS A 251 -1.58 -11.06 -14.81
C LYS A 251 -1.04 -9.74 -15.36
N GLY A 252 -0.13 -9.84 -16.32
CA GLY A 252 0.48 -8.68 -16.98
C GLY A 252 -0.36 -8.08 -18.11
N LYS A 253 -1.45 -8.74 -18.53
CA LYS A 253 -2.40 -8.24 -19.52
C LYS A 253 -3.80 -8.23 -18.93
N LYS A 254 -4.56 -7.17 -19.18
CA LYS A 254 -5.95 -7.04 -18.70
C LYS A 254 -6.86 -8.16 -19.21
N ASP A 255 -6.69 -8.57 -20.47
CA ASP A 255 -7.50 -9.61 -21.11
C ASP A 255 -7.28 -11.01 -20.51
N ASP A 256 -6.15 -11.23 -19.84
CA ASP A 256 -5.85 -12.49 -19.17
C ASP A 256 -6.44 -12.54 -17.74
N VAL A 257 -6.99 -11.43 -17.24
CA VAL A 257 -7.54 -11.33 -15.88
C VAL A 257 -8.95 -11.88 -15.84
N LYS A 258 -9.15 -12.97 -15.12
CA LYS A 258 -10.49 -13.52 -14.84
C LYS A 258 -11.18 -12.72 -13.74
N LYS A 259 -12.49 -12.87 -13.63
CA LYS A 259 -13.26 -12.25 -12.52
C LYS A 259 -12.66 -12.67 -11.17
N GLY A 260 -12.39 -11.68 -10.30
CA GLY A 260 -11.68 -11.89 -9.02
C GLY A 260 -10.16 -12.02 -9.15
N GLY A 261 -9.61 -11.91 -10.36
CA GLY A 261 -8.17 -11.93 -10.62
C GLY A 261 -7.51 -10.56 -10.43
N ILE A 262 -6.18 -10.53 -10.57
CA ILE A 262 -5.33 -9.37 -10.32
C ILE A 262 -4.64 -8.97 -11.61
N PHE A 263 -4.76 -7.70 -11.99
CA PHE A 263 -3.95 -7.06 -13.03
C PHE A 263 -2.71 -6.43 -12.42
N ASN A 264 -1.53 -6.74 -12.96
CA ASN A 264 -0.28 -6.11 -12.57
C ASN A 264 0.25 -5.19 -13.68
N PRO A 265 0.06 -3.87 -13.58
CA PRO A 265 0.54 -2.92 -14.59
C PRO A 265 2.08 -2.86 -14.64
N MET A 266 2.78 -3.20 -13.55
CA MET A 266 4.24 -3.18 -13.47
C MET A 266 4.91 -4.22 -14.38
N TYR A 267 4.16 -5.23 -14.84
CA TYR A 267 4.68 -6.24 -15.76
C TYR A 267 5.16 -5.65 -17.09
N GLN A 268 4.39 -4.72 -17.66
CA GLN A 268 4.76 -4.06 -18.91
C GLN A 268 5.90 -3.07 -18.69
N LEU A 269 5.84 -2.28 -17.64
CA LEU A 269 6.90 -1.34 -17.26
C LEU A 269 8.24 -2.04 -17.07
N TYR A 270 8.23 -3.20 -16.39
CA TYR A 270 9.44 -4.00 -16.21
C TYR A 270 10.03 -4.47 -17.56
N LYS A 271 9.18 -4.86 -18.53
CA LYS A 271 9.64 -5.25 -19.89
C LYS A 271 10.28 -4.10 -20.64
N GLU A 272 9.84 -2.89 -20.38
CA GLU A 272 10.36 -1.66 -20.98
C GLU A 272 11.63 -1.15 -20.28
N GLY A 273 12.13 -1.88 -19.28
CA GLY A 273 13.33 -1.53 -18.52
C GLY A 273 13.08 -0.53 -17.38
N HIS A 274 11.81 -0.28 -17.03
CA HIS A 274 11.46 0.56 -15.90
C HIS A 274 11.39 -0.26 -14.62
N GLY A 275 12.10 0.18 -13.58
CA GLY A 275 12.09 -0.41 -12.24
C GLY A 275 12.00 0.66 -11.17
N THR A 276 11.64 0.25 -9.97
CA THR A 276 11.54 1.14 -8.81
C THR A 276 12.78 1.12 -7.93
N ILE A 277 13.73 0.23 -8.23
CA ILE A 277 14.99 0.09 -7.49
C ILE A 277 16.14 -0.15 -8.47
N ALA A 278 17.24 0.57 -8.30
CA ALA A 278 18.51 0.32 -8.99
C ALA A 278 19.45 -0.43 -8.03
N TYR A 279 19.81 -1.66 -8.37
CA TYR A 279 20.92 -2.36 -7.71
C TYR A 279 22.22 -2.04 -8.43
N ARG A 280 23.34 -1.91 -7.71
CA ARG A 280 24.64 -1.39 -8.21
C ARG A 280 25.16 -2.04 -9.49
N ASP A 281 24.71 -3.22 -9.87
CA ASP A 281 25.24 -3.97 -11.03
C ASP A 281 24.13 -4.61 -11.87
N ALA A 282 22.94 -4.06 -11.89
CA ALA A 282 21.77 -4.68 -12.52
C ALA A 282 21.19 -3.86 -13.71
N TRP A 283 22.08 -3.08 -14.39
CA TRP A 283 21.73 -2.37 -15.65
C TRP A 283 22.76 -2.61 -16.72
#